data_13cb22063af33c3fd926bf9cba7a0fab
#
_entry.id   13cb22063af33c3fd926bf9cba7a0fab
#
_cell.length_a   1.000
_cell.length_b   1.000
_cell.length_c   1.000
_cell.angle_alpha   90.00
_cell.angle_beta   90.00
_cell.angle_gamma   90.00
#
_symmetry.space_group_name_H-M   'P 1'
#
loop_
_entity.id
_entity.type
_entity.pdbx_description
1 polymer ?
#
loop_
_entity_poly.entity_id
_entity_poly.type
_entity_poly.pdbx_seq_one_letter_code
_entity_poly.pdbx_strand_id
1 'polypeptide(L)'
;MGIQIISLSDLLEVAPDLESVNNILKTFKSIPHPITGQVNDVEYFLHQKAIEFEKAALATTHLLFSSYKDKSILVGYFSLANKSLIMSKKNYNNLSKSQQRRLCQNGSKTETGGYIVNSYLIGQVGKNYSEEAQKIEAINGTQILTIAYDTVLQAKKIINARYVWIE
;
A
#
# COMPACT_ATOMS: atom_id res chain seq x y z
N MET A 1 -22.55 -6.98 4.30
CA MET A 1 -21.61 -7.20 3.22
C MET A 1 -20.21 -7.27 3.81
N GLY A 2 -19.47 -8.36 3.57
CA GLY A 2 -18.09 -8.50 4.04
C GLY A 2 -17.10 -8.00 3.00
N ILE A 3 -15.98 -7.41 3.46
CA ILE A 3 -14.85 -7.10 2.60
C ILE A 3 -13.91 -8.31 2.60
N GLN A 4 -13.58 -8.81 1.42
CA GLN A 4 -12.57 -9.82 1.22
C GLN A 4 -11.28 -9.16 0.76
N ILE A 5 -10.15 -9.50 1.40
CA ILE A 5 -8.82 -9.00 1.04
C ILE A 5 -8.09 -10.11 0.31
N ILE A 6 -7.59 -9.82 -0.88
CA ILE A 6 -6.82 -10.74 -1.71
C ILE A 6 -5.52 -10.06 -2.09
N SER A 7 -4.38 -10.71 -1.87
CA SER A 7 -3.11 -10.18 -2.35
C SER A 7 -3.03 -10.27 -3.88
N LEU A 8 -2.34 -9.34 -4.52
CA LEU A 8 -2.14 -9.40 -5.97
C LEU A 8 -1.32 -10.63 -6.36
N SER A 9 -0.38 -11.08 -5.51
CA SER A 9 0.36 -12.33 -5.75
C SER A 9 -0.57 -13.55 -5.77
N ASP A 10 -1.48 -13.68 -4.80
CA ASP A 10 -2.45 -14.79 -4.79
C ASP A 10 -3.35 -14.75 -6.02
N LEU A 11 -3.78 -13.55 -6.42
CA LEU A 11 -4.59 -13.39 -7.62
C LEU A 11 -3.82 -13.78 -8.89
N LEU A 12 -2.53 -13.43 -8.99
CA LEU A 12 -1.67 -13.82 -10.11
C LEU A 12 -1.40 -15.32 -10.17
N GLU A 13 -1.38 -16.02 -9.03
CA GLU A 13 -1.20 -17.48 -8.96
C GLU A 13 -2.43 -18.25 -9.41
N VAL A 14 -3.63 -17.77 -9.09
CA VAL A 14 -4.88 -18.50 -9.38
C VAL A 14 -5.54 -18.09 -10.70
N ALA A 15 -5.19 -16.93 -11.25
CA ALA A 15 -5.77 -16.44 -12.51
C ALA A 15 -5.30 -17.29 -13.70
N PRO A 16 -6.17 -17.53 -14.71
CA PRO A 16 -5.81 -18.31 -15.88
C PRO A 16 -4.71 -17.66 -16.72
N ASP A 17 -4.65 -16.33 -16.73
CA ASP A 17 -3.69 -15.53 -17.46
C ASP A 17 -3.56 -14.13 -16.89
N LEU A 18 -2.52 -13.42 -17.35
CA LEU A 18 -2.21 -12.04 -16.94
C LEU A 18 -3.26 -11.03 -17.44
N GLU A 19 -3.91 -11.31 -18.56
CA GLU A 19 -4.94 -10.42 -19.12
C GLU A 19 -6.17 -10.37 -18.21
N SER A 20 -6.57 -11.51 -17.67
CA SER A 20 -7.67 -11.61 -16.69
C SER A 20 -7.39 -10.74 -15.45
N VAL A 21 -6.16 -10.79 -14.93
CA VAL A 21 -5.76 -9.93 -13.80
C VAL A 21 -5.81 -8.46 -14.20
N ASN A 22 -5.23 -8.09 -15.33
CA ASN A 22 -5.25 -6.72 -15.83
C ASN A 22 -6.68 -6.19 -16.02
N ASN A 23 -7.60 -7.02 -16.50
CA ASN A 23 -9.00 -6.65 -16.67
C ASN A 23 -9.65 -6.33 -15.32
N ILE A 24 -9.36 -7.09 -14.27
CA ILE A 24 -9.82 -6.81 -12.91
C ILE A 24 -9.25 -5.46 -12.41
N LEU A 25 -7.93 -5.26 -12.54
CA LEU A 25 -7.30 -4.01 -12.08
C LEU A 25 -7.86 -2.78 -12.81
N LYS A 26 -8.15 -2.89 -14.11
CA LYS A 26 -8.74 -1.81 -14.93
C LYS A 26 -10.17 -1.43 -14.55
N THR A 27 -10.86 -2.23 -13.74
CA THR A 27 -12.17 -1.83 -13.18
C THR A 27 -12.06 -0.74 -12.12
N PHE A 28 -10.86 -0.52 -11.58
CA PHE A 28 -10.60 0.53 -10.62
C PHE A 28 -10.57 1.90 -11.31
N LYS A 29 -11.27 2.87 -10.72
CA LYS A 29 -11.31 4.27 -11.15
C LYS A 29 -11.05 5.18 -9.96
N SER A 30 -10.14 6.12 -10.10
CA SER A 30 -9.94 7.22 -9.15
C SER A 30 -10.81 8.43 -9.52
N ILE A 31 -10.91 9.40 -8.61
CA ILE A 31 -11.44 10.72 -8.94
C ILE A 31 -10.37 11.45 -9.76
N PRO A 32 -10.69 11.89 -10.99
CA PRO A 32 -9.75 12.66 -11.80
C PRO A 32 -9.34 13.97 -11.11
N HIS A 33 -8.15 14.46 -11.44
CA HIS A 33 -7.71 15.76 -10.93
C HIS A 33 -8.68 16.86 -11.39
N PRO A 34 -9.24 17.70 -10.48
CA PRO A 34 -10.36 18.57 -10.77
C PRO A 34 -10.08 19.65 -11.83
N ILE A 35 -8.80 20.04 -12.01
CA ILE A 35 -8.41 21.08 -12.97
C ILE A 35 -7.93 20.47 -14.29
N THR A 36 -7.09 19.43 -14.23
CA THR A 36 -6.45 18.88 -15.44
C THR A 36 -7.19 17.69 -16.05
N GLY A 37 -8.13 17.08 -15.32
CA GLY A 37 -8.77 15.83 -15.72
C GLY A 37 -7.85 14.62 -15.80
N GLN A 38 -6.58 14.77 -15.38
CA GLN A 38 -5.60 13.68 -15.41
C GLN A 38 -5.97 12.57 -14.44
N VAL A 39 -5.61 11.34 -14.80
CA VAL A 39 -5.74 10.17 -13.95
C VAL A 39 -4.87 10.37 -12.70
N ASN A 40 -5.44 10.06 -11.54
CA ASN A 40 -4.74 10.14 -10.27
C ASN A 40 -3.64 9.07 -10.18
N ASP A 41 -2.55 9.37 -9.48
CA ASP A 41 -1.42 8.48 -9.28
C ASP A 41 -1.83 7.11 -8.72
N VAL A 42 -2.87 7.05 -7.88
CA VAL A 42 -3.41 5.80 -7.32
C VAL A 42 -3.94 4.87 -8.44
N GLU A 43 -4.70 5.41 -9.40
CA GLU A 43 -5.20 4.63 -10.55
C GLU A 43 -4.05 4.24 -11.48
N TYR A 44 -3.14 5.18 -11.76
CA TYR A 44 -1.97 4.92 -12.58
C TYR A 44 -1.10 3.79 -11.99
N PHE A 45 -0.83 3.85 -10.69
CA PHE A 45 -0.05 2.81 -10.01
C PHE A 45 -0.70 1.43 -10.18
N LEU A 46 -1.99 1.33 -9.88
CA LEU A 46 -2.69 0.04 -9.93
C LEU A 46 -2.70 -0.55 -11.35
N HIS A 47 -2.93 0.30 -12.38
CA HIS A 47 -3.04 -0.15 -13.76
C HIS A 47 -1.69 -0.43 -14.43
N GLN A 48 -0.63 0.30 -14.04
CA GLN A 48 0.63 0.30 -14.79
C GLN A 48 1.82 -0.25 -13.99
N LYS A 49 1.77 -0.20 -12.66
CA LYS A 49 2.93 -0.49 -11.82
C LYS A 49 2.74 -1.63 -10.83
N ALA A 50 1.54 -1.89 -10.37
CA ALA A 50 1.29 -2.84 -9.29
C ALA A 50 1.85 -4.24 -9.59
N ILE A 51 1.60 -4.79 -10.79
CA ILE A 51 2.10 -6.11 -11.19
C ILE A 51 3.63 -6.13 -11.30
N GLU A 52 4.22 -5.07 -11.86
CA GLU A 52 5.69 -4.93 -11.95
C GLU A 52 6.32 -4.92 -10.54
N PHE A 53 5.74 -4.14 -9.63
CA PHE A 53 6.23 -4.02 -8.24
C PHE A 53 6.07 -5.31 -7.45
N GLU A 54 4.97 -6.04 -7.66
CA GLU A 54 4.76 -7.36 -7.07
C GLU A 54 5.83 -8.35 -7.52
N LYS A 55 6.04 -8.46 -8.85
CA LYS A 55 7.03 -9.37 -9.44
C LYS A 55 8.48 -9.03 -9.07
N ALA A 56 8.77 -7.75 -8.88
CA ALA A 56 10.09 -7.27 -8.46
C ALA A 56 10.30 -7.30 -6.94
N ALA A 57 9.32 -7.77 -6.17
CA ALA A 57 9.31 -7.76 -4.70
C ALA A 57 9.56 -6.36 -4.09
N LEU A 58 9.09 -5.31 -4.75
CA LEU A 58 9.20 -3.92 -4.30
C LEU A 58 8.03 -3.53 -3.39
N ALA A 59 6.82 -4.01 -3.68
CA ALA A 59 5.63 -3.79 -2.89
C ALA A 59 4.64 -4.92 -3.10
N THR A 60 3.83 -5.21 -2.08
CA THR A 60 2.69 -6.11 -2.17
C THR A 60 1.41 -5.30 -2.23
N THR A 61 0.59 -5.56 -3.25
CA THR A 61 -0.72 -4.90 -3.44
C THR A 61 -1.82 -5.79 -2.89
N HIS A 62 -2.67 -5.23 -2.04
CA HIS A 62 -3.84 -5.87 -1.46
C HIS A 62 -5.11 -5.30 -2.07
N LEU A 63 -5.88 -6.16 -2.73
CA LEU A 63 -7.13 -5.82 -3.40
C LEU A 63 -8.30 -6.08 -2.46
N LEU A 64 -9.23 -5.15 -2.39
CA LEU A 64 -10.41 -5.22 -1.53
C LEU A 64 -11.64 -5.48 -2.40
N PHE A 65 -12.28 -6.61 -2.18
CA PHE A 65 -13.49 -7.00 -2.91
C PHE A 65 -14.70 -7.02 -2.00
N SER A 66 -15.85 -6.70 -2.58
CA SER A 66 -17.16 -6.86 -1.95
C SER A 66 -18.10 -7.63 -2.87
N SER A 67 -18.91 -8.52 -2.29
CA SER A 67 -19.89 -9.30 -3.05
C SER A 67 -21.17 -8.49 -3.25
N TYR A 68 -21.64 -8.42 -4.48
CA TYR A 68 -22.90 -7.80 -4.85
C TYR A 68 -23.58 -8.56 -6.00
N LYS A 69 -24.81 -9.07 -5.79
CA LYS A 69 -25.55 -9.84 -6.78
C LYS A 69 -24.71 -10.97 -7.40
N ASP A 70 -24.10 -11.78 -6.55
CA ASP A 70 -23.22 -12.92 -6.91
C ASP A 70 -21.97 -12.55 -7.72
N LYS A 71 -21.61 -11.26 -7.79
CA LYS A 71 -20.38 -10.79 -8.39
C LYS A 71 -19.42 -10.27 -7.31
N SER A 72 -18.14 -10.53 -7.51
CA SER A 72 -17.07 -9.94 -6.71
C SER A 72 -16.61 -8.64 -7.36
N ILE A 73 -16.75 -7.51 -6.67
CA ILE A 73 -16.46 -6.18 -7.20
C ILE A 73 -15.28 -5.60 -6.43
N LEU A 74 -14.27 -5.14 -7.16
CA LEU A 74 -13.12 -4.42 -6.60
C LEU A 74 -13.59 -3.06 -6.07
N VAL A 75 -13.52 -2.85 -4.75
CA VAL A 75 -14.01 -1.63 -4.08
C VAL A 75 -12.89 -0.71 -3.60
N GLY A 76 -11.66 -1.21 -3.57
CA GLY A 76 -10.49 -0.44 -3.18
C GLY A 76 -9.22 -1.29 -3.18
N TYR A 77 -8.10 -0.67 -2.86
CA TYR A 77 -6.83 -1.35 -2.68
C TYR A 77 -5.87 -0.54 -1.79
N PHE A 78 -4.83 -1.19 -1.32
CA PHE A 78 -3.66 -0.54 -0.74
C PHE A 78 -2.40 -1.32 -1.10
N SER A 79 -1.24 -0.66 -1.05
CA SER A 79 0.06 -1.30 -1.25
C SER A 79 0.94 -1.15 -0.01
N LEU A 80 1.67 -2.21 0.30
CA LEU A 80 2.63 -2.27 1.40
C LEU A 80 4.02 -2.57 0.87
N ALA A 81 5.02 -1.94 1.45
CA ALA A 81 6.42 -2.20 1.13
C ALA A 81 7.29 -2.14 2.39
N ASN A 82 8.48 -2.73 2.31
CA ASN A 82 9.55 -2.44 3.25
C ASN A 82 10.24 -1.15 2.83
N LYS A 83 10.45 -0.24 3.76
CA LYS A 83 11.22 0.98 3.50
C LYS A 83 12.22 1.20 4.62
N SER A 84 13.51 1.15 4.28
CA SER A 84 14.55 1.55 5.22
C SER A 84 14.69 3.07 5.25
N LEU A 85 14.60 3.65 6.44
CA LEU A 85 14.98 5.03 6.67
C LEU A 85 16.48 5.12 6.81
N ILE A 86 17.10 5.87 5.93
CA ILE A 86 18.53 6.13 5.98
C ILE A 86 18.73 7.56 6.48
N MET A 87 19.37 7.70 7.63
CA MET A 87 19.73 8.98 8.20
C MET A 87 21.22 9.20 8.10
N SER A 88 21.64 10.27 7.43
CA SER A 88 23.06 10.64 7.36
C SER A 88 23.57 11.08 8.74
N LYS A 89 24.91 10.99 8.96
CA LYS A 89 25.54 11.49 10.18
C LYS A 89 25.21 12.95 10.46
N LYS A 90 25.15 13.79 9.43
CA LYS A 90 24.78 15.21 9.55
C LYS A 90 23.37 15.38 10.10
N ASN A 91 22.41 14.68 9.50
CA ASN A 91 21.00 14.76 9.93
C ASN A 91 20.83 14.18 11.34
N TYR A 92 21.50 13.08 11.67
CA TYR A 92 21.49 12.52 13.02
C TYR A 92 22.02 13.51 14.06
N ASN A 93 23.13 14.18 13.79
CA ASN A 93 23.72 15.16 14.72
C ASN A 93 22.85 16.42 14.90
N ASN A 94 22.01 16.75 13.93
CA ASN A 94 21.06 17.87 14.04
C ASN A 94 19.82 17.55 14.89
N LEU A 95 19.62 16.28 15.24
CA LEU A 95 18.52 15.88 16.11
C LEU A 95 18.86 16.16 17.59
N SER A 96 17.86 16.56 18.36
CA SER A 96 17.99 16.57 19.82
C SER A 96 18.24 15.14 20.35
N LYS A 97 18.84 15.01 21.52
CA LYS A 97 19.12 13.71 22.13
C LYS A 97 17.85 12.86 22.34
N SER A 98 16.72 13.48 22.64
CA SER A 98 15.45 12.79 22.77
C SER A 98 14.96 12.24 21.42
N GLN A 99 15.11 13.00 20.32
CA GLN A 99 14.79 12.55 18.97
C GLN A 99 15.72 11.44 18.51
N GLN A 100 17.03 11.56 18.77
CA GLN A 100 18.01 10.51 18.49
C GLN A 100 17.62 9.19 19.17
N ARG A 101 17.25 9.24 20.46
CA ARG A 101 16.77 8.06 21.18
C ARG A 101 15.50 7.49 20.56
N ARG A 102 14.51 8.31 20.27
CA ARG A 102 13.22 7.84 19.74
C ARG A 102 13.33 7.25 18.34
N LEU A 103 14.11 7.86 17.45
CA LEU A 103 14.20 7.47 16.06
C LEU A 103 15.24 6.38 15.81
N CYS A 104 16.39 6.44 16.49
CA CYS A 104 17.56 5.64 16.14
C CYS A 104 17.90 4.54 17.14
N GLN A 105 17.28 4.49 18.34
CA GLN A 105 17.60 3.47 19.34
C GLN A 105 17.41 2.02 18.85
N ASN A 106 16.56 1.81 17.82
CA ASN A 106 16.30 0.51 17.22
C ASN A 106 16.87 0.43 15.79
N GLY A 107 17.73 1.34 15.40
CA GLY A 107 18.40 1.36 14.11
C GLY A 107 19.80 0.77 14.19
N SER A 108 20.33 0.39 13.04
CA SER A 108 21.71 -0.01 12.87
C SER A 108 22.57 1.19 12.50
N LYS A 109 23.69 1.36 13.19
CA LYS A 109 24.66 2.41 12.85
C LYS A 109 25.39 2.02 11.57
N THR A 110 25.52 2.96 10.65
CA THR A 110 26.30 2.78 9.42
C THR A 110 27.77 3.07 9.67
N GLU A 111 28.66 2.53 8.83
CA GLU A 111 30.11 2.80 8.88
C GLU A 111 30.43 4.29 8.78
N THR A 112 29.61 5.05 8.06
CA THR A 112 29.76 6.51 7.91
C THR A 112 29.20 7.30 9.08
N GLY A 113 28.71 6.63 10.13
CA GLY A 113 28.18 7.26 11.35
C GLY A 113 26.73 7.73 11.26
N GLY A 114 26.00 7.35 10.20
CA GLY A 114 24.56 7.51 10.10
C GLY A 114 23.82 6.33 10.73
N TYR A 115 22.50 6.26 10.51
CA TYR A 115 21.61 5.19 10.98
C TYR A 115 20.68 4.70 9.90
N ILE A 116 20.39 3.40 9.92
CA ILE A 116 19.35 2.76 9.11
C ILE A 116 18.29 2.22 10.06
N VAL A 117 17.04 2.58 9.83
CA VAL A 117 15.89 2.10 10.62
C VAL A 117 14.91 1.42 9.69
N ASN A 118 14.58 0.16 9.97
CA ASN A 118 13.59 -0.56 9.19
C ASN A 118 12.18 -0.08 9.50
N SER A 119 11.38 0.08 8.47
CA SER A 119 10.00 0.52 8.55
C SER A 119 9.12 -0.13 7.50
N TYR A 120 7.81 -0.07 7.70
CA TYR A 120 6.81 -0.38 6.68
C TYR A 120 6.40 0.90 5.97
N LEU A 121 6.08 0.78 4.70
CA LEU A 121 5.49 1.85 3.90
C LEU A 121 4.10 1.42 3.45
N ILE A 122 3.09 2.23 3.74
CA ILE A 122 1.80 2.21 3.05
C ILE A 122 1.96 3.18 1.88
N GLY A 123 2.26 2.63 0.69
CA GLY A 123 2.65 3.44 -0.47
C GLY A 123 1.46 4.00 -1.24
N GLN A 124 0.38 3.24 -1.32
CA GLN A 124 -0.83 3.63 -2.03
C GLN A 124 -2.07 3.19 -1.25
N VAL A 125 -3.09 4.05 -1.22
CA VAL A 125 -4.41 3.75 -0.67
C VAL A 125 -5.46 4.32 -1.60
N GLY A 126 -6.30 3.49 -2.19
CA GLY A 126 -7.30 3.92 -3.17
C GLY A 126 -8.67 3.31 -2.96
N LYS A 127 -9.70 4.17 -2.94
CA LYS A 127 -11.11 3.75 -3.08
C LYS A 127 -11.47 3.72 -4.55
N ASN A 128 -12.21 2.68 -4.97
CA ASN A 128 -12.72 2.59 -6.33
C ASN A 128 -13.98 3.46 -6.50
N TYR A 129 -13.93 4.37 -7.46
CA TYR A 129 -15.03 5.27 -7.84
C TYR A 129 -15.71 4.87 -9.16
N SER A 130 -15.54 3.63 -9.63
CA SER A 130 -16.31 3.10 -10.74
C SER A 130 -17.81 3.06 -10.39
N GLU A 131 -18.68 3.13 -11.39
CA GLU A 131 -20.14 3.11 -11.16
C GLU A 131 -20.61 1.89 -10.38
N GLU A 132 -20.02 0.72 -10.64
CA GLU A 132 -20.33 -0.53 -9.94
C GLU A 132 -19.93 -0.45 -8.46
N ALA A 133 -18.73 0.03 -8.17
CA ALA A 133 -18.24 0.17 -6.81
C ALA A 133 -19.01 1.23 -6.02
N GLN A 134 -19.41 2.34 -6.66
CA GLN A 134 -20.20 3.39 -6.01
C GLN A 134 -21.61 2.92 -5.64
N LYS A 135 -22.27 2.10 -6.46
CA LYS A 135 -23.60 1.54 -6.16
C LYS A 135 -23.64 0.69 -4.89
N ILE A 136 -22.51 0.16 -4.47
CA ILE A 136 -22.43 -0.76 -3.31
C ILE A 136 -22.14 0.01 -2.02
N GLU A 137 -21.44 1.15 -2.10
CA GLU A 137 -20.96 1.94 -0.96
C GLU A 137 -20.29 1.08 0.15
N ALA A 138 -19.62 0.01 -0.26
CA ALA A 138 -19.13 -1.04 0.64
C ALA A 138 -18.03 -0.56 1.60
N ILE A 139 -17.28 0.48 1.22
CA ILE A 139 -16.10 0.94 1.97
C ILE A 139 -15.80 2.41 1.71
N ASN A 140 -15.24 3.10 2.69
CA ASN A 140 -14.69 4.46 2.55
C ASN A 140 -13.16 4.46 2.71
N GLY A 141 -12.53 5.60 2.38
CA GLY A 141 -11.07 5.73 2.42
C GLY A 141 -10.47 5.49 3.82
N THR A 142 -11.14 5.95 4.87
CA THR A 142 -10.68 5.74 6.25
C THR A 142 -10.69 4.25 6.62
N GLN A 143 -11.71 3.52 6.20
CA GLN A 143 -11.78 2.07 6.42
C GLN A 143 -10.69 1.32 5.67
N ILE A 144 -10.37 1.72 4.42
CA ILE A 144 -9.26 1.13 3.66
C ILE A 144 -7.93 1.36 4.40
N LEU A 145 -7.70 2.58 4.86
CA LEU A 145 -6.49 2.90 5.63
C LEU A 145 -6.41 2.11 6.93
N THR A 146 -7.53 1.91 7.63
CA THR A 146 -7.59 1.08 8.84
C THR A 146 -7.20 -0.36 8.53
N ILE A 147 -7.74 -0.94 7.45
CA ILE A 147 -7.40 -2.30 7.00
C ILE A 147 -5.91 -2.40 6.64
N ALA A 148 -5.37 -1.41 5.93
CA ALA A 148 -3.95 -1.36 5.61
C ALA A 148 -3.08 -1.34 6.89
N TYR A 149 -3.45 -0.54 7.88
CA TYR A 149 -2.76 -0.46 9.15
C TYR A 149 -2.84 -1.78 9.94
N ASP A 150 -4.01 -2.41 10.00
CA ASP A 150 -4.19 -3.71 10.64
C ASP A 150 -3.34 -4.80 9.96
N THR A 151 -3.22 -4.75 8.64
CA THR A 151 -2.33 -5.64 7.88
C THR A 151 -0.87 -5.42 8.25
N VAL A 152 -0.43 -4.17 8.41
CA VAL A 152 0.92 -3.84 8.91
C VAL A 152 1.12 -4.38 10.32
N LEU A 153 0.13 -4.29 11.21
CA LEU A 153 0.23 -4.85 12.56
C LEU A 153 0.37 -6.38 12.56
N GLN A 154 -0.26 -7.06 11.61
CA GLN A 154 -0.06 -8.50 11.40
C GLN A 154 1.34 -8.81 10.87
N ALA A 155 1.80 -8.07 9.84
CA ALA A 155 3.14 -8.22 9.31
C ALA A 155 4.21 -7.99 10.37
N LYS A 156 4.01 -7.02 11.27
CA LYS A 156 4.90 -6.74 12.41
C LYS A 156 5.08 -7.94 13.34
N LYS A 157 4.10 -8.82 13.48
CA LYS A 157 4.22 -10.05 14.29
C LYS A 157 5.14 -11.07 13.66
N ILE A 158 5.36 -11.00 12.34
CA ILE A 158 6.20 -11.92 11.57
C ILE A 158 7.58 -11.31 11.38
N ILE A 159 7.65 -10.06 10.90
CA ILE A 159 8.89 -9.32 10.66
C ILE A 159 8.77 -7.98 11.38
N ASN A 160 9.53 -7.80 12.44
CA ASN A 160 9.40 -6.62 13.29
C ASN A 160 10.05 -5.39 12.65
N ALA A 161 9.29 -4.28 12.56
CA ALA A 161 9.81 -2.96 12.27
C ALA A 161 9.09 -1.93 13.15
N ARG A 162 9.74 -0.81 13.45
CA ARG A 162 9.25 0.14 14.45
C ARG A 162 8.30 1.19 13.91
N TYR A 163 8.50 1.58 12.66
CA TYR A 163 7.82 2.72 12.06
C TYR A 163 6.98 2.30 10.86
N VAL A 164 5.92 3.06 10.63
CA VAL A 164 5.08 2.99 9.43
C VAL A 164 5.08 4.37 8.78
N TRP A 165 5.24 4.40 7.48
CA TRP A 165 5.12 5.60 6.64
C TRP A 165 3.88 5.51 5.80
N ILE A 166 3.31 6.67 5.49
CA ILE A 166 2.23 6.82 4.51
C ILE A 166 2.74 7.82 3.49
N GLU A 167 2.67 7.47 2.23
CA GLU A 167 3.06 8.30 1.09
C GLU A 167 1.83 8.79 0.34
#